data_c248106c7818cb034561e0894921e563
#
_entry.id   c248106c7818cb034561e0894921e563
#
_cell.length_a   1.000
_cell.length_b   1.000
_cell.length_c   1.000
_cell.angle_alpha   90.00
_cell.angle_beta   90.00
_cell.angle_gamma   90.00
#
_symmetry.space_group_name_H-M   'P 1'
#
loop_
_entity.id
_entity.type
_entity.pdbx_description
1 polymer ?
#
loop_
_entity_poly.entity_id
_entity_poly.type
_entity_poly.pdbx_seq_one_letter_code
_entity_poly.pdbx_strand_id
1 'polypeptide(L)'
;MSRPCIALITDPTSPEGCAEFLARAVELLTGAAPVPIDSRHFATGGTGRGLPAGDGLRLHVPDEQLDLVPDVVVLYEIPPHHRHELAAFQRLLEHHDVVTLATGVAAWRTATEKDLTVERFRRDGIAHMETVVLSRPAVAEALAAFDKLGRDTWARPVIGTGGGDTFHVTTEDGVERATAFYAERGTDWLLSRDAGNVTADGSRHQFRVFVLGGRVIHAREHLQPEPDTPCNTCQGATPVPIAPPDLPPRLAQLAIAATASVGLPFAGVDLAIENGGVVFEVNVQPAFVDGEVETVAVPYIEAHLNALAAARRARPVRRLPA
;
A
#
# COMPACT_ATOMS: atom_id res chain seq x y z
N MET A 1 23.76 6.41 -23.53
CA MET A 1 23.64 6.53 -22.07
C MET A 1 23.85 5.16 -21.47
N SER A 2 24.57 5.02 -20.35
CA SER A 2 24.69 3.75 -19.63
C SER A 2 23.31 3.30 -19.14
N ARG A 3 23.10 1.97 -19.08
CA ARG A 3 21.88 1.40 -18.49
C ARG A 3 21.80 1.79 -17.01
N PRO A 4 20.60 2.14 -16.49
CA PRO A 4 20.45 2.46 -15.08
C PRO A 4 20.64 1.19 -14.22
N CYS A 5 21.31 1.35 -13.10
CA CYS A 5 21.38 0.32 -12.03
C CYS A 5 20.14 0.47 -11.15
N ILE A 6 19.27 -0.53 -11.14
CA ILE A 6 18.02 -0.53 -10.36
C ILE A 6 18.14 -1.58 -9.26
N ALA A 7 18.07 -1.15 -8.00
CA ALA A 7 17.92 -2.05 -6.86
C ALA A 7 16.43 -2.29 -6.60
N LEU A 8 16.00 -3.55 -6.62
CA LEU A 8 14.66 -3.97 -6.23
C LEU A 8 14.74 -4.59 -4.84
N ILE A 9 14.25 -3.85 -3.85
CA ILE A 9 14.32 -4.21 -2.44
C ILE A 9 12.96 -4.70 -1.99
N THR A 10 12.85 -5.97 -1.62
CA THR A 10 11.59 -6.63 -1.24
C THR A 10 11.78 -7.49 0.00
N ASP A 11 10.72 -7.83 0.68
CA ASP A 11 10.74 -8.77 1.80
C ASP A 11 10.39 -10.18 1.28
N PRO A 12 11.32 -11.14 1.34
CA PRO A 12 11.09 -12.50 0.83
C PRO A 12 10.07 -13.30 1.65
N THR A 13 9.62 -12.78 2.79
CA THR A 13 8.56 -13.40 3.59
C THR A 13 7.16 -13.00 3.12
N SER A 14 7.05 -12.03 2.21
CA SER A 14 5.78 -11.63 1.62
C SER A 14 5.24 -12.72 0.68
N PRO A 15 3.97 -13.09 0.78
CA PRO A 15 3.35 -14.07 -0.12
C PRO A 15 2.79 -13.45 -1.41
N GLU A 16 2.93 -12.14 -1.63
CA GLU A 16 2.21 -11.41 -2.69
C GLU A 16 2.79 -11.63 -4.10
N GLY A 17 4.09 -11.94 -4.22
CA GLY A 17 4.76 -12.22 -5.50
C GLY A 17 4.93 -11.02 -6.43
N CYS A 18 4.79 -9.79 -5.92
CA CYS A 18 4.91 -8.56 -6.71
C CYS A 18 6.32 -8.33 -7.26
N ALA A 19 7.34 -8.89 -6.60
CA ALA A 19 8.74 -8.77 -7.01
C ALA A 19 8.98 -9.26 -8.45
N GLU A 20 8.34 -10.37 -8.85
CA GLU A 20 8.48 -10.93 -10.20
C GLU A 20 7.88 -10.01 -11.27
N PHE A 21 6.71 -9.43 -11.01
CA PHE A 21 6.06 -8.46 -11.91
C PHE A 21 6.93 -7.21 -12.09
N LEU A 22 7.50 -6.68 -11.00
CA LEU A 22 8.39 -5.51 -11.03
C LEU A 22 9.71 -5.82 -11.73
N ALA A 23 10.32 -6.96 -11.47
CA ALA A 23 11.53 -7.40 -12.17
C ALA A 23 11.28 -7.50 -13.68
N ARG A 24 10.16 -8.10 -14.07
CA ARG A 24 9.76 -8.18 -15.47
C ARG A 24 9.56 -6.81 -16.12
N ALA A 25 8.92 -5.87 -15.41
CA ALA A 25 8.74 -4.50 -15.90
C ALA A 25 10.09 -3.78 -16.07
N VAL A 26 11.04 -3.96 -15.14
CA VAL A 26 12.41 -3.42 -15.27
C VAL A 26 13.11 -3.98 -16.51
N GLU A 27 13.04 -5.30 -16.73
CA GLU A 27 13.64 -5.94 -17.91
C GLU A 27 13.05 -5.43 -19.22
N LEU A 28 11.71 -5.28 -19.28
CA LEU A 28 11.01 -4.76 -20.46
C LEU A 28 11.47 -3.33 -20.80
N LEU A 29 11.64 -2.48 -19.79
CA LEU A 29 11.96 -1.06 -20.00
C LEU A 29 13.46 -0.78 -20.16
N THR A 30 14.33 -1.59 -19.56
CA THR A 30 15.79 -1.31 -19.53
C THR A 30 16.63 -2.32 -20.31
N GLY A 31 16.07 -3.48 -20.62
CA GLY A 31 16.79 -4.61 -21.22
C GLY A 31 17.76 -5.30 -20.25
N ALA A 32 17.59 -5.11 -18.92
CA ALA A 32 18.39 -5.77 -17.89
C ALA A 32 17.51 -6.04 -16.65
N ALA A 33 17.80 -7.15 -15.96
CA ALA A 33 17.15 -7.45 -14.67
C ALA A 33 17.57 -6.43 -13.60
N PRO A 34 16.68 -6.11 -12.63
CA PRO A 34 17.08 -5.36 -11.44
C PRO A 34 18.00 -6.20 -10.54
N VAL A 35 18.70 -5.55 -9.64
CA VAL A 35 19.46 -6.23 -8.57
C VAL A 35 18.48 -6.48 -7.41
N PRO A 36 18.11 -7.74 -7.12
CA PRO A 36 17.23 -8.06 -5.99
C PRO A 36 17.99 -7.94 -4.69
N ILE A 37 17.35 -7.41 -3.64
CA ILE A 37 17.92 -7.27 -2.30
C ILE A 37 16.82 -7.55 -1.27
N ASP A 38 17.18 -8.32 -0.25
CA ASP A 38 16.31 -8.55 0.90
C ASP A 38 16.20 -7.28 1.77
N SER A 39 14.98 -6.77 1.93
CA SER A 39 14.70 -5.55 2.71
C SER A 39 15.09 -5.67 4.18
N ARG A 40 15.10 -6.88 4.74
CA ARG A 40 15.46 -7.15 6.15
C ARG A 40 16.87 -6.72 6.48
N HIS A 41 17.78 -6.66 5.49
CA HIS A 41 19.13 -6.11 5.69
C HIS A 41 19.10 -4.64 6.10
N PHE A 42 18.10 -3.88 5.67
CA PHE A 42 17.97 -2.44 5.98
C PHE A 42 16.94 -2.16 7.08
N ALA A 43 16.29 -3.17 7.61
CA ALA A 43 15.41 -3.07 8.77
C ALA A 43 16.21 -2.76 10.05
N THR A 44 15.53 -2.35 11.11
CA THR A 44 16.14 -2.13 12.42
C THR A 44 16.86 -3.39 12.90
N GLY A 45 18.18 -3.29 13.13
CA GLY A 45 19.03 -4.43 13.51
C GLY A 45 19.61 -5.23 12.34
N GLY A 46 19.26 -4.91 11.10
CA GLY A 46 19.82 -5.56 9.90
C GLY A 46 21.30 -5.25 9.67
N THR A 47 21.97 -6.08 8.85
CA THR A 47 23.42 -6.01 8.56
C THR A 47 23.77 -5.08 7.40
N GLY A 48 22.79 -4.77 6.53
CA GLY A 48 22.95 -3.86 5.40
C GLY A 48 23.24 -2.42 5.83
N ARG A 49 24.00 -1.72 5.01
CA ARG A 49 24.39 -0.31 5.25
C ARG A 49 24.19 0.52 4.00
N GLY A 50 23.69 1.74 4.19
CA GLY A 50 23.75 2.79 3.19
C GLY A 50 24.91 3.72 3.53
N LEU A 51 25.84 3.89 2.60
CA LEU A 51 27.05 4.70 2.79
C LEU A 51 27.09 5.82 1.73
N PRO A 52 27.50 7.05 2.07
CA PRO A 52 27.68 8.09 1.07
C PRO A 52 28.68 7.66 -0.03
N ALA A 53 28.33 7.90 -1.29
CA ALA A 53 29.19 7.57 -2.42
C ALA A 53 29.08 8.64 -3.51
N GLY A 54 29.97 9.63 -3.45
CA GLY A 54 29.90 10.80 -4.36
C GLY A 54 28.57 11.55 -4.18
N ASP A 55 27.80 11.66 -5.25
CA ASP A 55 26.49 12.32 -5.24
C ASP A 55 25.32 11.31 -5.03
N GLY A 56 25.60 10.10 -4.54
CA GLY A 56 24.61 9.03 -4.34
C GLY A 56 24.80 8.24 -3.06
N LEU A 57 24.11 7.14 -2.97
CA LEU A 57 24.14 6.20 -1.85
C LEU A 57 24.68 4.85 -2.32
N ARG A 58 25.70 4.34 -1.64
CA ARG A 58 26.18 2.98 -1.82
C ARG A 58 25.39 2.05 -0.88
N LEU A 59 24.83 0.99 -1.43
CA LEU A 59 24.22 -0.10 -0.67
C LEU A 59 25.27 -1.20 -0.50
N HIS A 60 25.58 -1.51 0.75
CA HIS A 60 26.52 -2.58 1.14
C HIS A 60 25.76 -3.61 1.96
N VAL A 61 25.68 -4.85 1.45
CA VAL A 61 25.01 -5.98 2.09
C VAL A 61 26.02 -7.13 2.21
N PRO A 62 26.71 -7.24 3.36
CA PRO A 62 27.79 -8.23 3.54
C PRO A 62 27.31 -9.67 3.34
N ASP A 63 26.13 -10.00 3.84
CA ASP A 63 25.58 -11.36 3.82
C ASP A 63 25.26 -11.84 2.39
N GLU A 64 24.97 -10.92 1.48
CA GLU A 64 24.75 -11.19 0.05
C GLU A 64 26.01 -10.92 -0.80
N GLN A 65 27.12 -10.51 -0.19
CA GLN A 65 28.35 -10.07 -0.87
C GLN A 65 28.09 -8.97 -1.88
N LEU A 66 27.12 -8.11 -1.59
CA LEU A 66 26.63 -7.08 -2.50
C LEU A 66 27.21 -5.71 -2.11
N ASP A 67 27.73 -5.00 -3.11
CA ASP A 67 28.20 -3.62 -3.00
C ASP A 67 27.88 -2.88 -4.30
N LEU A 68 26.92 -1.95 -4.26
CA LEU A 68 26.48 -1.20 -5.47
C LEU A 68 26.05 0.23 -5.13
N VAL A 69 26.11 1.09 -6.15
CA VAL A 69 25.53 2.43 -6.12
C VAL A 69 24.36 2.44 -7.10
N PRO A 70 23.10 2.29 -6.65
CA PRO A 70 21.97 2.25 -7.56
C PRO A 70 21.63 3.65 -8.08
N ASP A 71 21.18 3.72 -9.33
CA ASP A 71 20.54 4.92 -9.89
C ASP A 71 19.11 5.09 -9.37
N VAL A 72 18.43 3.96 -9.09
CA VAL A 72 17.05 3.89 -8.63
C VAL A 72 16.90 2.81 -7.56
N VAL A 73 16.15 3.10 -6.51
CA VAL A 73 15.72 2.11 -5.52
C VAL A 73 14.21 1.93 -5.63
N VAL A 74 13.78 0.72 -5.96
CA VAL A 74 12.39 0.28 -5.90
C VAL A 74 12.22 -0.51 -4.60
N LEU A 75 11.55 0.09 -3.62
CA LEU A 75 11.23 -0.54 -2.34
C LEU A 75 9.77 -0.96 -2.38
N TYR A 76 9.51 -2.27 -2.44
CA TYR A 76 8.18 -2.81 -2.64
C TYR A 76 7.99 -4.15 -1.93
N GLU A 77 6.72 -4.56 -1.78
CA GLU A 77 6.38 -5.86 -1.20
C GLU A 77 6.90 -6.03 0.24
N ILE A 78 6.70 -4.98 1.06
CA ILE A 78 7.06 -4.98 2.48
C ILE A 78 5.79 -5.25 3.30
N PRO A 79 5.72 -6.34 4.08
CA PRO A 79 4.59 -6.62 4.97
C PRO A 79 4.29 -5.43 5.89
N PRO A 80 3.01 -5.08 6.13
CA PRO A 80 2.64 -3.89 6.88
C PRO A 80 3.32 -3.74 8.24
N HIS A 81 3.50 -4.84 8.97
CA HIS A 81 4.12 -4.86 10.29
C HIS A 81 5.66 -4.65 10.27
N HIS A 82 6.32 -4.86 9.12
CA HIS A 82 7.77 -4.62 8.96
C HIS A 82 8.08 -3.20 8.44
N ARG A 83 7.08 -2.45 7.92
CA ARG A 83 7.32 -1.14 7.29
C ARG A 83 7.97 -0.12 8.21
N HIS A 84 7.60 -0.11 9.49
CA HIS A 84 8.19 0.82 10.46
C HIS A 84 9.68 0.58 10.70
N GLU A 85 10.15 -0.65 10.54
CA GLU A 85 11.55 -1.03 10.72
C GLU A 85 12.47 -0.42 9.65
N LEU A 86 11.91 -0.09 8.47
CA LEU A 86 12.62 0.54 7.35
C LEU A 86 12.65 2.07 7.43
N ALA A 87 12.07 2.67 8.47
CA ALA A 87 11.98 4.13 8.58
C ALA A 87 13.35 4.85 8.55
N ALA A 88 14.39 4.25 9.12
CA ALA A 88 15.74 4.81 9.07
C ALA A 88 16.32 4.74 7.65
N PHE A 89 16.08 3.65 6.94
CA PHE A 89 16.51 3.48 5.56
C PHE A 89 15.79 4.43 4.61
N GLN A 90 14.47 4.60 4.75
CA GLN A 90 13.71 5.59 3.97
C GLN A 90 14.28 7.02 4.14
N ARG A 91 14.54 7.44 5.38
CA ARG A 91 15.17 8.75 5.65
C ARG A 91 16.55 8.87 5.02
N LEU A 92 17.32 7.77 4.95
CA LEU A 92 18.62 7.75 4.32
C LEU A 92 18.50 7.93 2.80
N LEU A 93 17.54 7.26 2.15
CA LEU A 93 17.24 7.46 0.72
C LEU A 93 16.87 8.91 0.42
N GLU A 94 16.01 9.51 1.24
CA GLU A 94 15.61 10.93 1.12
C GLU A 94 16.81 11.87 1.30
N HIS A 95 17.65 11.64 2.34
CA HIS A 95 18.80 12.49 2.64
C HIS A 95 19.85 12.52 1.51
N HIS A 96 19.99 11.41 0.78
CA HIS A 96 20.93 11.28 -0.33
C HIS A 96 20.30 11.48 -1.70
N ASP A 97 19.08 12.05 -1.77
CA ASP A 97 18.34 12.29 -3.02
C ASP A 97 18.30 11.05 -3.95
N VAL A 98 18.20 9.84 -3.37
CA VAL A 98 18.09 8.60 -4.14
C VAL A 98 16.74 8.56 -4.83
N VAL A 99 16.75 8.28 -6.13
CA VAL A 99 15.49 8.18 -6.89
C VAL A 99 14.68 6.97 -6.43
N THR A 100 13.53 7.25 -5.82
CA THR A 100 12.57 6.24 -5.36
C THR A 100 11.16 6.85 -5.26
N LEU A 101 10.12 6.02 -5.43
CA LEU A 101 8.73 6.38 -5.11
C LEU A 101 8.32 5.89 -3.72
N ALA A 102 9.19 5.20 -3.00
CA ALA A 102 8.99 4.81 -1.61
C ALA A 102 9.25 6.00 -0.67
N THR A 103 8.45 7.06 -0.85
CA THR A 103 8.65 8.33 -0.17
C THR A 103 7.92 8.41 1.16
N GLY A 104 8.56 9.10 2.12
CA GLY A 104 7.94 9.63 3.32
C GLY A 104 7.52 8.57 4.35
N VAL A 105 8.35 8.41 5.39
CA VAL A 105 8.02 7.59 6.57
C VAL A 105 6.62 7.90 7.10
N ALA A 106 6.25 9.20 7.15
CA ALA A 106 4.95 9.64 7.64
C ALA A 106 3.80 9.20 6.73
N ALA A 107 3.96 9.26 5.40
CA ALA A 107 2.94 8.81 4.45
C ALA A 107 2.74 7.29 4.52
N TRP A 108 3.85 6.53 4.57
CA TRP A 108 3.77 5.08 4.75
C TRP A 108 3.08 4.69 6.04
N ARG A 109 3.43 5.35 7.15
CA ARG A 109 2.81 5.12 8.44
C ARG A 109 1.31 5.44 8.39
N THR A 110 0.93 6.62 7.87
CA THR A 110 -0.47 7.03 7.76
C THR A 110 -1.30 6.03 6.95
N ALA A 111 -0.77 5.49 5.86
CA ALA A 111 -1.52 4.53 5.04
C ALA A 111 -1.45 3.09 5.58
N THR A 112 -0.47 2.74 6.39
CA THR A 112 -0.34 1.41 7.00
C THR A 112 -1.20 1.26 8.27
N GLU A 113 -1.25 2.31 9.10
CA GLU A 113 -2.05 2.36 10.32
C GLU A 113 -3.44 2.93 9.98
N LYS A 114 -4.47 2.07 9.99
CA LYS A 114 -5.82 2.43 9.54
C LYS A 114 -6.49 3.51 10.40
N ASP A 115 -6.17 3.60 11.67
CA ASP A 115 -6.60 4.67 12.58
C ASP A 115 -6.07 6.04 12.13
N LEU A 116 -4.80 6.12 11.75
CA LEU A 116 -4.21 7.35 11.19
C LEU A 116 -4.80 7.70 9.82
N THR A 117 -5.11 6.69 9.00
CA THR A 117 -5.82 6.89 7.72
C THR A 117 -7.19 7.52 7.96
N VAL A 118 -7.98 6.96 8.89
CA VAL A 118 -9.32 7.46 9.23
C VAL A 118 -9.25 8.88 9.81
N GLU A 119 -8.29 9.18 10.68
CA GLU A 119 -8.08 10.53 11.22
C GLU A 119 -7.75 11.52 10.09
N ARG A 120 -6.87 11.13 9.17
CA ARG A 120 -6.49 11.92 8.02
C ARG A 120 -7.68 12.21 7.11
N PHE A 121 -8.49 11.21 6.82
CA PHE A 121 -9.69 11.34 5.99
C PHE A 121 -10.73 12.26 6.61
N ARG A 122 -10.95 12.16 7.92
CA ARG A 122 -11.84 13.09 8.65
C ARG A 122 -11.37 14.53 8.53
N ARG A 123 -10.09 14.79 8.71
CA ARG A 123 -9.50 16.12 8.62
C ARG A 123 -9.61 16.70 7.21
N ASP A 124 -9.34 15.89 6.17
CA ASP A 124 -9.26 16.33 4.79
C ASP A 124 -10.61 16.21 4.04
N GLY A 125 -11.68 15.76 4.72
CA GLY A 125 -13.01 15.62 4.14
C GLY A 125 -13.16 14.50 3.11
N ILE A 126 -12.32 13.47 3.19
CA ILE A 126 -12.41 12.29 2.31
C ILE A 126 -13.57 11.41 2.77
N ALA A 127 -14.51 11.11 1.84
CA ALA A 127 -15.62 10.22 2.11
C ALA A 127 -15.10 8.80 2.41
N HIS A 128 -15.35 8.30 3.61
CA HIS A 128 -14.91 7.00 4.10
C HIS A 128 -16.00 6.37 4.97
N MET A 129 -15.85 5.08 5.27
CA MET A 129 -16.79 4.41 6.15
C MET A 129 -16.77 5.03 7.55
N GLU A 130 -17.98 5.21 8.13
CA GLU A 130 -18.06 5.62 9.54
C GLU A 130 -17.37 4.57 10.41
N THR A 131 -16.37 4.99 11.17
CA THR A 131 -15.44 4.10 11.86
C THR A 131 -15.19 4.58 13.29
N VAL A 132 -15.16 3.65 14.24
CA VAL A 132 -14.71 3.86 15.61
C VAL A 132 -13.40 3.10 15.81
N VAL A 133 -12.38 3.79 16.32
CA VAL A 133 -11.10 3.19 16.70
C VAL A 133 -11.21 2.69 18.14
N LEU A 134 -10.78 1.47 18.36
CA LEU A 134 -10.90 0.76 19.64
C LEU A 134 -9.49 0.31 20.10
N SER A 135 -8.95 1.02 21.09
CA SER A 135 -7.67 0.66 21.69
C SER A 135 -7.93 -0.09 23.00
N ARG A 136 -7.79 -1.42 22.94
CA ARG A 136 -8.02 -2.35 24.07
C ARG A 136 -9.31 -2.04 24.84
N PRO A 137 -10.47 -1.94 24.17
CA PRO A 137 -11.71 -1.54 24.78
C PRO A 137 -12.21 -2.59 25.80
N ALA A 138 -12.93 -2.14 26.80
CA ALA A 138 -13.84 -3.02 27.53
C ALA A 138 -14.99 -3.46 26.59
N VAL A 139 -15.58 -4.63 26.83
CA VAL A 139 -16.71 -5.13 26.02
C VAL A 139 -17.83 -4.10 25.91
N ALA A 140 -18.18 -3.41 27.00
CA ALA A 140 -19.22 -2.38 27.01
C ALA A 140 -18.91 -1.20 26.06
N GLU A 141 -17.64 -0.82 25.89
CA GLU A 141 -17.22 0.24 24.95
C GLU A 141 -17.34 -0.24 23.49
N ALA A 142 -16.97 -1.49 23.22
CA ALA A 142 -17.11 -2.08 21.90
C ALA A 142 -18.59 -2.24 21.51
N LEU A 143 -19.46 -2.65 22.42
CA LEU A 143 -20.90 -2.72 22.21
C LEU A 143 -21.51 -1.33 21.96
N ALA A 144 -21.10 -0.30 22.71
CA ALA A 144 -21.57 1.07 22.47
C ALA A 144 -21.13 1.59 21.09
N ALA A 145 -19.93 1.23 20.60
CA ALA A 145 -19.47 1.55 19.25
C ALA A 145 -20.31 0.81 18.18
N PHE A 146 -20.61 -0.45 18.43
CA PHE A 146 -21.43 -1.28 17.54
C PHE A 146 -22.86 -0.70 17.40
N ASP A 147 -23.50 -0.33 18.50
CA ASP A 147 -24.82 0.32 18.48
C ASP A 147 -24.80 1.66 17.73
N LYS A 148 -23.77 2.48 17.99
CA LYS A 148 -23.58 3.75 17.28
C LYS A 148 -23.47 3.57 15.77
N LEU A 149 -22.80 2.50 15.31
CA LEU A 149 -22.58 2.20 13.91
C LEU A 149 -23.77 1.47 13.24
N GLY A 150 -24.86 1.18 13.95
CA GLY A 150 -26.09 0.60 13.39
C GLY A 150 -26.11 -0.92 13.34
N ARG A 151 -25.23 -1.59 14.10
CA ARG A 151 -25.24 -3.04 14.35
C ARG A 151 -24.97 -3.92 13.11
N ASP A 152 -24.42 -3.34 12.05
CA ASP A 152 -23.90 -4.02 10.87
C ASP A 152 -22.53 -3.44 10.55
N THR A 153 -21.47 -4.19 10.89
CA THR A 153 -20.12 -3.62 10.99
C THR A 153 -19.04 -4.63 10.62
N TRP A 154 -17.87 -4.08 10.29
CA TRP A 154 -16.62 -4.84 10.08
C TRP A 154 -15.61 -4.51 11.16
N ALA A 155 -15.21 -5.54 11.92
CA ALA A 155 -14.09 -5.46 12.85
C ALA A 155 -12.80 -5.84 12.13
N ARG A 156 -11.76 -4.98 12.22
CA ARG A 156 -10.47 -5.20 11.53
C ARG A 156 -9.31 -4.61 12.32
N PRO A 157 -8.09 -5.21 12.27
CA PRO A 157 -6.94 -4.71 13.00
C PRO A 157 -6.49 -3.36 12.45
N VAL A 158 -5.87 -2.52 13.28
CA VAL A 158 -5.24 -1.25 12.84
C VAL A 158 -4.18 -1.52 11.79
N ILE A 159 -3.34 -2.53 12.00
CA ILE A 159 -2.34 -2.97 11.02
C ILE A 159 -2.70 -4.40 10.58
N GLY A 160 -2.88 -4.60 9.28
CA GLY A 160 -3.21 -5.91 8.70
C GLY A 160 -3.22 -5.85 7.18
N THR A 161 -3.31 -7.01 6.53
CA THR A 161 -3.32 -7.17 5.08
C THR A 161 -4.22 -8.31 4.65
N GLY A 162 -4.65 -8.32 3.38
CA GLY A 162 -5.35 -9.44 2.75
C GLY A 162 -6.71 -9.81 3.35
N GLY A 163 -7.32 -8.96 4.17
CA GLY A 163 -8.54 -9.28 4.91
C GLY A 163 -8.32 -10.26 6.07
N GLY A 164 -7.07 -10.56 6.41
CA GLY A 164 -6.73 -11.36 7.59
C GLY A 164 -7.22 -10.69 8.88
N ASP A 165 -7.68 -11.50 9.83
CA ASP A 165 -8.20 -11.04 11.12
C ASP A 165 -9.34 -10.01 11.00
N THR A 166 -10.12 -10.08 9.91
CA THR A 166 -11.25 -9.19 9.64
C THR A 166 -12.56 -9.97 9.75
N PHE A 167 -13.53 -9.43 10.49
CA PHE A 167 -14.78 -10.11 10.80
C PHE A 167 -15.98 -9.24 10.45
N HIS A 168 -16.98 -9.80 9.79
CA HIS A 168 -18.32 -9.21 9.71
C HIS A 168 -19.05 -9.44 11.04
N VAL A 169 -19.50 -8.38 11.67
CA VAL A 169 -20.08 -8.40 13.02
C VAL A 169 -21.47 -7.79 12.98
N THR A 170 -22.50 -8.63 13.20
CA THR A 170 -23.91 -8.28 13.17
C THR A 170 -24.64 -8.59 14.48
N THR A 171 -23.94 -9.14 15.48
CA THR A 171 -24.49 -9.51 16.78
C THR A 171 -23.60 -9.07 17.93
N GLU A 172 -24.17 -8.89 19.13
CA GLU A 172 -23.43 -8.58 20.35
C GLU A 172 -22.38 -9.65 20.69
N ASP A 173 -22.74 -10.90 20.56
CA ASP A 173 -21.83 -12.04 20.73
C ASP A 173 -20.65 -12.00 19.71
N GLY A 174 -20.89 -11.50 18.49
CA GLY A 174 -19.84 -11.23 17.53
C GLY A 174 -18.88 -10.14 17.99
N VAL A 175 -19.39 -9.06 18.62
CA VAL A 175 -18.56 -8.00 19.20
C VAL A 175 -17.71 -8.53 20.36
N GLU A 176 -18.31 -9.35 21.25
CA GLU A 176 -17.59 -9.95 22.37
C GLU A 176 -16.44 -10.84 21.88
N ARG A 177 -16.71 -11.69 20.89
CA ARG A 177 -15.67 -12.54 20.26
C ARG A 177 -14.56 -11.71 19.61
N ALA A 178 -14.90 -10.67 18.86
CA ALA A 178 -13.90 -9.79 18.23
C ALA A 178 -13.07 -9.07 19.30
N THR A 179 -13.70 -8.58 20.37
CA THR A 179 -13.01 -7.94 21.49
C THR A 179 -12.01 -8.89 22.16
N ALA A 180 -12.42 -10.13 22.44
CA ALA A 180 -11.56 -11.13 23.05
C ALA A 180 -10.39 -11.49 22.11
N PHE A 181 -10.67 -11.66 20.80
CA PHE A 181 -9.69 -11.99 19.78
C PHE A 181 -8.56 -10.96 19.68
N TYR A 182 -8.90 -9.66 19.60
CA TYR A 182 -7.89 -8.61 19.49
C TYR A 182 -7.18 -8.35 20.83
N ALA A 183 -7.87 -8.54 21.97
CA ALA A 183 -7.26 -8.44 23.29
C ALA A 183 -6.18 -9.51 23.50
N GLU A 184 -6.44 -10.77 23.10
CA GLU A 184 -5.47 -11.86 23.16
C GLU A 184 -4.20 -11.56 22.36
N ARG A 185 -4.34 -10.87 21.22
CA ARG A 185 -3.23 -10.47 20.34
C ARG A 185 -2.57 -9.15 20.73
N GLY A 186 -3.12 -8.45 21.71
CA GLY A 186 -2.65 -7.12 22.12
C GLY A 186 -2.75 -6.08 21.00
N THR A 187 -3.70 -6.25 20.07
CA THR A 187 -3.83 -5.45 18.84
C THR A 187 -4.98 -4.45 19.00
N ASP A 188 -4.71 -3.19 18.66
CA ASP A 188 -5.75 -2.18 18.48
C ASP A 188 -6.52 -2.46 17.18
N TRP A 189 -7.80 -2.14 17.17
CA TRP A 189 -8.68 -2.47 16.08
C TRP A 189 -9.72 -1.40 15.79
N LEU A 190 -10.41 -1.53 14.67
CA LEU A 190 -11.45 -0.61 14.23
C LEU A 190 -12.75 -1.37 14.03
N LEU A 191 -13.85 -0.70 14.37
CA LEU A 191 -15.18 -1.11 13.99
C LEU A 191 -15.71 -0.11 12.97
N SER A 192 -16.00 -0.56 11.76
CA SER A 192 -16.51 0.27 10.66
C SER A 192 -17.90 -0.18 10.29
N ARG A 193 -18.83 0.78 10.02
CA ARG A 193 -20.16 0.46 9.47
C ARG A 193 -20.00 -0.32 8.16
N ASP A 194 -20.86 -1.30 7.92
CA ASP A 194 -20.96 -1.95 6.61
C ASP A 194 -21.39 -0.94 5.54
N ALA A 195 -20.82 -1.03 4.34
CA ALA A 195 -21.14 -0.13 3.23
C ALA A 195 -22.42 -0.51 2.51
N GLY A 196 -22.94 -1.73 2.73
CA GLY A 196 -24.03 -2.29 1.95
C GLY A 196 -23.62 -2.62 0.50
N ASN A 197 -22.34 -2.83 0.24
CA ASN A 197 -21.77 -3.11 -1.08
C ASN A 197 -22.04 -4.57 -1.50
N VAL A 198 -23.32 -4.88 -1.69
CA VAL A 198 -23.84 -6.19 -2.07
C VAL A 198 -24.62 -6.05 -3.37
N THR A 199 -24.29 -6.88 -4.36
CA THR A 199 -24.97 -6.94 -5.66
C THR A 199 -26.34 -7.60 -5.55
N ALA A 200 -27.14 -7.53 -6.60
CA ALA A 200 -28.51 -8.08 -6.61
C ALA A 200 -28.56 -9.61 -6.43
N ASP A 201 -27.49 -10.32 -6.75
CA ASP A 201 -27.35 -11.77 -6.54
C ASP A 201 -26.81 -12.14 -5.16
N GLY A 202 -26.56 -11.16 -4.31
CA GLY A 202 -26.11 -11.33 -2.94
C GLY A 202 -24.59 -11.40 -2.77
N SER A 203 -23.81 -11.27 -3.83
CA SER A 203 -22.34 -11.22 -3.75
C SER A 203 -21.87 -9.88 -3.20
N ARG A 204 -20.81 -9.87 -2.40
CA ARG A 204 -20.15 -8.63 -1.98
C ARG A 204 -19.18 -8.17 -3.07
N HIS A 205 -19.08 -6.85 -3.27
CA HIS A 205 -18.15 -6.28 -4.23
C HIS A 205 -17.40 -5.06 -3.67
N GLN A 206 -16.22 -4.80 -4.22
CA GLN A 206 -15.46 -3.57 -3.97
C GLN A 206 -14.56 -3.26 -5.17
N PHE A 207 -14.23 -1.99 -5.32
CA PHE A 207 -13.29 -1.55 -6.35
C PHE A 207 -11.90 -1.37 -5.73
N ARG A 208 -10.87 -1.85 -6.44
CA ARG A 208 -9.48 -1.47 -6.21
C ARG A 208 -9.00 -0.58 -7.35
N VAL A 209 -8.63 0.65 -7.02
CA VAL A 209 -8.20 1.66 -7.99
C VAL A 209 -6.74 2.01 -7.76
N PHE A 210 -5.92 1.83 -8.78
CA PHE A 210 -4.49 2.15 -8.73
C PHE A 210 -4.27 3.59 -9.18
N VAL A 211 -3.68 4.39 -8.30
CA VAL A 211 -3.38 5.80 -8.53
C VAL A 211 -1.88 6.00 -8.56
N LEU A 212 -1.35 6.63 -9.61
CA LEU A 212 0.05 6.97 -9.77
C LEU A 212 0.18 8.43 -10.23
N GLY A 213 0.91 9.25 -9.48
CA GLY A 213 1.14 10.65 -9.81
C GLY A 213 -0.16 11.45 -9.99
N GLY A 214 -1.18 11.18 -9.16
CA GLY A 214 -2.48 11.84 -9.21
C GLY A 214 -3.39 11.40 -10.37
N ARG A 215 -3.13 10.28 -11.01
CA ARG A 215 -3.96 9.71 -12.09
C ARG A 215 -4.27 8.25 -11.83
N VAL A 216 -5.48 7.84 -12.19
CA VAL A 216 -5.85 6.41 -12.24
C VAL A 216 -5.12 5.76 -13.42
N ILE A 217 -4.36 4.70 -13.14
CA ILE A 217 -3.64 3.92 -14.16
C ILE A 217 -4.29 2.57 -14.44
N HIS A 218 -4.98 2.02 -13.44
CA HIS A 218 -5.67 0.73 -13.52
C HIS A 218 -6.80 0.68 -12.49
N ALA A 219 -7.80 -0.15 -12.75
CA ALA A 219 -8.85 -0.45 -11.78
C ALA A 219 -9.34 -1.90 -11.96
N ARG A 220 -9.87 -2.47 -10.91
CA ARG A 220 -10.57 -3.76 -10.92
C ARG A 220 -11.68 -3.76 -9.88
N GLU A 221 -12.73 -4.52 -10.15
CA GLU A 221 -13.76 -4.87 -9.19
C GLU A 221 -13.44 -6.24 -8.61
N HIS A 222 -13.52 -6.38 -7.31
CA HIS A 222 -13.47 -7.67 -6.64
C HIS A 222 -14.89 -8.14 -6.37
N LEU A 223 -15.20 -9.36 -6.72
CA LEU A 223 -16.49 -10.01 -6.49
C LEU A 223 -16.29 -11.16 -5.51
N GLN A 224 -16.95 -11.12 -4.34
CA GLN A 224 -16.89 -12.11 -3.29
C GLN A 224 -18.27 -12.77 -3.14
N PRO A 225 -18.41 -14.08 -3.49
CA PRO A 225 -19.70 -14.78 -3.39
C PRO A 225 -20.23 -14.88 -1.97
N GLU A 226 -19.34 -14.93 -0.97
CA GLU A 226 -19.68 -15.04 0.44
C GLU A 226 -19.77 -13.64 1.07
N PRO A 227 -20.98 -13.09 1.32
CA PRO A 227 -21.15 -11.69 1.73
C PRO A 227 -20.57 -11.38 3.10
N ASP A 228 -20.36 -12.37 3.96
CA ASP A 228 -19.76 -12.24 5.28
C ASP A 228 -18.24 -12.37 5.29
N THR A 229 -17.65 -12.61 4.11
CA THR A 229 -16.20 -12.73 3.90
C THR A 229 -15.63 -11.42 3.34
N PRO A 230 -14.43 -10.98 3.79
CA PRO A 230 -13.78 -9.81 3.22
C PRO A 230 -13.61 -9.92 1.70
N CYS A 231 -13.94 -8.85 0.98
CA CYS A 231 -13.87 -8.80 -0.48
C CYS A 231 -12.42 -8.59 -0.95
N ASN A 232 -11.60 -9.62 -0.80
CA ASN A 232 -10.18 -9.62 -1.13
C ASN A 232 -9.79 -10.92 -1.85
N THR A 233 -8.85 -10.82 -2.80
CA THR A 233 -8.38 -12.00 -3.56
C THR A 233 -7.79 -13.09 -2.67
N CYS A 234 -7.08 -12.72 -1.59
CA CYS A 234 -6.59 -13.69 -0.60
C CYS A 234 -7.70 -14.41 0.16
N GLN A 235 -8.94 -13.91 0.12
CA GLN A 235 -10.14 -14.49 0.73
C GLN A 235 -11.09 -15.12 -0.31
N GLY A 236 -10.62 -15.31 -1.54
CA GLY A 236 -11.38 -15.95 -2.61
C GLY A 236 -12.20 -15.00 -3.50
N ALA A 237 -12.10 -13.69 -3.33
CA ALA A 237 -12.74 -12.76 -4.25
C ALA A 237 -12.11 -12.84 -5.64
N THR A 238 -12.94 -12.80 -6.68
CA THR A 238 -12.52 -12.79 -8.08
C THR A 238 -12.25 -11.35 -8.54
N PRO A 239 -11.05 -11.01 -9.02
CA PRO A 239 -10.76 -9.70 -9.60
C PRO A 239 -11.27 -9.63 -11.05
N VAL A 240 -12.04 -8.59 -11.37
CA VAL A 240 -12.53 -8.28 -12.72
C VAL A 240 -11.92 -6.95 -13.15
N PRO A 241 -11.06 -6.92 -14.18
CA PRO A 241 -10.42 -5.68 -14.61
C PRO A 241 -11.42 -4.68 -15.18
N ILE A 242 -11.22 -3.40 -14.89
CA ILE A 242 -11.99 -2.28 -15.40
C ILE A 242 -11.02 -1.32 -16.10
N ALA A 243 -11.31 -0.96 -17.34
CA ALA A 243 -10.52 0.07 -18.00
C ALA A 243 -10.71 1.43 -17.30
N PRO A 244 -9.66 2.24 -17.09
CA PRO A 244 -9.78 3.51 -16.38
C PRO A 244 -10.88 4.44 -16.89
N PRO A 245 -11.20 4.53 -18.21
CA PRO A 245 -12.32 5.33 -18.71
C PRO A 245 -13.71 4.79 -18.29
N ASP A 246 -13.82 3.50 -18.00
CA ASP A 246 -15.08 2.85 -17.64
C ASP A 246 -15.35 2.89 -16.12
N LEU A 247 -14.33 3.27 -15.33
CA LEU A 247 -14.48 3.47 -13.89
C LEU A 247 -15.41 4.68 -13.63
N PRO A 248 -16.41 4.56 -12.75
CA PRO A 248 -17.26 5.69 -12.40
C PRO A 248 -16.43 6.93 -12.01
N PRO A 249 -16.64 8.11 -12.63
CA PRO A 249 -15.78 9.29 -12.44
C PRO A 249 -15.65 9.72 -10.98
N ARG A 250 -16.69 9.50 -10.17
CA ARG A 250 -16.68 9.79 -8.74
C ARG A 250 -15.68 8.90 -7.98
N LEU A 251 -15.62 7.61 -8.33
CA LEU A 251 -14.67 6.69 -7.70
C LEU A 251 -13.23 7.04 -8.08
N ALA A 252 -13.00 7.41 -9.35
CA ALA A 252 -11.68 7.89 -9.79
C ALA A 252 -11.24 9.13 -9.01
N GLN A 253 -12.11 10.13 -8.87
CA GLN A 253 -11.83 11.35 -8.11
C GLN A 253 -11.58 11.06 -6.63
N LEU A 254 -12.39 10.19 -6.02
CA LEU A 254 -12.25 9.81 -4.61
C LEU A 254 -10.95 9.06 -4.36
N ALA A 255 -10.56 8.13 -5.24
CA ALA A 255 -9.29 7.42 -5.15
C ALA A 255 -8.08 8.35 -5.24
N ILE A 256 -8.10 9.31 -6.18
CA ILE A 256 -7.06 10.33 -6.33
C ILE A 256 -6.97 11.19 -5.06
N ALA A 257 -8.12 11.68 -4.55
CA ALA A 257 -8.17 12.51 -3.35
C ALA A 257 -7.69 11.75 -2.11
N ALA A 258 -8.07 10.48 -1.94
CA ALA A 258 -7.62 9.64 -0.83
C ALA A 258 -6.10 9.40 -0.87
N THR A 259 -5.55 9.10 -2.06
CA THR A 259 -4.10 8.92 -2.25
C THR A 259 -3.33 10.20 -1.92
N ALA A 260 -3.81 11.36 -2.40
CA ALA A 260 -3.21 12.65 -2.10
C ALA A 260 -3.28 13.00 -0.61
N SER A 261 -4.40 12.71 0.04
CA SER A 261 -4.61 12.94 1.48
C SER A 261 -3.58 12.21 2.34
N VAL A 262 -3.25 10.95 2.04
CA VAL A 262 -2.21 10.20 2.76
C VAL A 262 -0.78 10.54 2.31
N GLY A 263 -0.62 11.28 1.20
CA GLY A 263 0.67 11.76 0.70
C GLY A 263 1.47 10.72 -0.07
N LEU A 264 0.84 9.75 -0.70
CA LEU A 264 1.50 8.71 -1.49
C LEU A 264 1.58 9.10 -2.97
N PRO A 265 2.72 8.86 -3.65
CA PRO A 265 2.83 9.04 -5.10
C PRO A 265 2.19 7.89 -5.88
N PHE A 266 2.07 6.71 -5.26
CA PHE A 266 1.44 5.51 -5.78
C PHE A 266 0.66 4.82 -4.68
N ALA A 267 -0.55 4.37 -4.97
CA ALA A 267 -1.38 3.63 -4.04
C ALA A 267 -2.42 2.76 -4.76
N GLY A 268 -2.88 1.69 -4.08
CA GLY A 268 -4.12 1.00 -4.37
C GLY A 268 -5.19 1.42 -3.38
N VAL A 269 -6.29 1.97 -3.87
CA VAL A 269 -7.40 2.45 -3.03
C VAL A 269 -8.55 1.48 -3.12
N ASP A 270 -8.99 0.97 -1.98
CA ASP A 270 -10.17 0.12 -1.86
C ASP A 270 -11.38 0.96 -1.49
N LEU A 271 -12.46 0.83 -2.27
CA LEU A 271 -13.64 1.68 -2.14
C LEU A 271 -14.90 1.00 -2.67
N ALA A 272 -16.05 1.50 -2.22
CA ALA A 272 -17.36 1.11 -2.71
C ALA A 272 -18.06 2.29 -3.39
N ILE A 273 -19.01 1.98 -4.29
CA ILE A 273 -19.84 2.98 -4.96
C ILE A 273 -21.05 3.39 -4.10
N GLU A 274 -21.44 2.53 -3.19
CA GLU A 274 -22.54 2.74 -2.26
C GLU A 274 -22.28 3.97 -1.38
N ASN A 275 -23.35 4.49 -0.79
CA ASN A 275 -23.32 5.73 0.00
C ASN A 275 -22.72 6.92 -0.76
N GLY A 276 -22.82 6.89 -2.08
CA GLY A 276 -22.28 7.92 -2.95
C GLY A 276 -20.76 7.87 -3.13
N GLY A 277 -20.13 6.74 -2.85
CA GLY A 277 -18.70 6.46 -2.91
C GLY A 277 -18.02 6.67 -1.57
N VAL A 278 -17.41 5.62 -1.02
CA VAL A 278 -16.66 5.63 0.25
C VAL A 278 -15.38 4.83 0.14
N VAL A 279 -14.33 5.31 0.80
CA VAL A 279 -13.03 4.62 0.88
C VAL A 279 -13.01 3.66 2.08
N PHE A 280 -12.52 2.46 1.85
CA PHE A 280 -12.25 1.48 2.89
C PHE A 280 -10.81 1.56 3.38
N GLU A 281 -9.85 1.65 2.43
CA GLU A 281 -8.43 1.57 2.71
C GLU A 281 -7.58 2.18 1.59
N VAL A 282 -6.38 2.64 1.93
CA VAL A 282 -5.33 3.02 0.99
C VAL A 282 -4.12 2.12 1.22
N ASN A 283 -3.77 1.34 0.20
CA ASN A 283 -2.65 0.42 0.26
C ASN A 283 -1.39 1.07 -0.29
N VAL A 284 -0.31 1.12 0.51
CA VAL A 284 1.01 1.65 0.13
C VAL A 284 1.61 0.90 -1.04
N GLN A 285 1.45 -0.42 -1.01
CA GLN A 285 2.02 -1.37 -1.97
C GLN A 285 0.93 -2.38 -2.32
N PRO A 286 0.03 -2.01 -3.26
CA PRO A 286 -1.06 -2.90 -3.64
C PRO A 286 -0.54 -4.14 -4.35
N ALA A 287 -1.04 -5.32 -3.98
CA ALA A 287 -0.70 -6.56 -4.64
C ALA A 287 -1.16 -6.57 -6.10
N PHE A 288 -0.32 -7.11 -6.98
CA PHE A 288 -0.63 -7.31 -8.40
C PHE A 288 -1.32 -8.67 -8.60
N VAL A 289 -2.06 -8.79 -9.70
CA VAL A 289 -2.61 -10.05 -10.19
C VAL A 289 -2.11 -10.32 -11.60
N ASP A 290 -2.30 -11.54 -12.08
CA ASP A 290 -1.92 -11.92 -13.44
C ASP A 290 -2.50 -10.96 -14.48
N GLY A 291 -1.67 -10.55 -15.45
CA GLY A 291 -2.04 -9.58 -16.49
C GLY A 291 -1.81 -8.11 -16.12
N GLU A 292 -1.32 -7.78 -14.92
CA GLU A 292 -1.08 -6.39 -14.50
C GLU A 292 0.36 -5.90 -14.70
N VAL A 293 1.23 -6.66 -15.37
CA VAL A 293 2.60 -6.20 -15.68
C VAL A 293 2.55 -4.90 -16.49
N GLU A 294 1.83 -4.91 -17.62
CA GLU A 294 1.79 -3.76 -18.54
C GLU A 294 0.96 -2.60 -18.01
N THR A 295 -0.07 -2.88 -17.21
CA THR A 295 -1.03 -1.85 -16.77
C THR A 295 -0.68 -1.23 -15.42
N VAL A 296 0.11 -1.91 -14.59
CA VAL A 296 0.49 -1.42 -13.24
C VAL A 296 2.00 -1.39 -13.06
N ALA A 297 2.71 -2.53 -13.24
CA ALA A 297 4.13 -2.60 -12.94
C ALA A 297 4.97 -1.75 -13.90
N VAL A 298 4.70 -1.79 -15.21
CA VAL A 298 5.40 -0.97 -16.21
C VAL A 298 5.20 0.52 -15.94
N PRO A 299 3.99 1.09 -15.80
CA PRO A 299 3.82 2.50 -15.44
C PRO A 299 4.51 2.90 -14.14
N TYR A 300 4.53 2.02 -13.13
CA TYR A 300 5.21 2.28 -11.87
C TYR A 300 6.73 2.38 -12.03
N ILE A 301 7.36 1.47 -12.80
CA ILE A 301 8.80 1.54 -13.10
C ILE A 301 9.11 2.71 -14.04
N GLU A 302 8.27 3.01 -15.03
CA GLU A 302 8.42 4.20 -15.88
C GLU A 302 8.44 5.50 -15.06
N ALA A 303 7.61 5.59 -14.02
CA ALA A 303 7.61 6.77 -13.13
C ALA A 303 8.96 6.92 -12.42
N HIS A 304 9.61 5.84 -11.97
CA HIS A 304 10.95 5.88 -11.41
C HIS A 304 12.00 6.32 -12.45
N LEU A 305 11.94 5.79 -13.67
CA LEU A 305 12.86 6.15 -14.74
C LEU A 305 12.69 7.61 -15.17
N ASN A 306 11.46 8.12 -15.18
CA ASN A 306 11.16 9.51 -15.47
C ASN A 306 11.70 10.44 -14.35
N ALA A 307 11.58 10.05 -13.09
CA ALA A 307 12.18 10.75 -11.96
C ALA A 307 13.71 10.77 -12.05
N LEU A 308 14.34 9.64 -12.42
CA LEU A 308 15.78 9.57 -12.68
C LEU A 308 16.20 10.51 -13.80
N ALA A 309 15.48 10.52 -14.92
CA ALA A 309 15.77 11.41 -16.04
C ALA A 309 15.63 12.89 -15.64
N ALA A 310 14.66 13.24 -14.81
CA ALA A 310 14.49 14.57 -14.27
C ALA A 310 15.65 14.98 -13.33
N ALA A 311 16.03 14.08 -12.40
CA ALA A 311 17.16 14.31 -11.49
C ALA A 311 18.48 14.51 -12.23
N ARG A 312 18.74 13.71 -13.28
CA ARG A 312 19.93 13.85 -14.12
C ARG A 312 19.98 15.19 -14.88
N ARG A 313 18.81 15.72 -15.32
CA ARG A 313 18.74 17.05 -15.98
C ARG A 313 18.93 18.19 -15.00
N ALA A 314 18.50 18.06 -13.77
CA ALA A 314 18.61 19.08 -12.73
C ALA A 314 20.05 19.24 -12.17
N ARG A 315 20.90 18.21 -12.29
CA ARG A 315 22.30 18.28 -11.84
C ARG A 315 23.09 19.23 -12.73
N PRO A 316 23.74 20.28 -12.17
CA PRO A 316 24.58 21.18 -12.95
C PRO A 316 25.77 20.40 -13.56
N VAL A 317 26.07 20.68 -14.83
CA VAL A 317 27.27 20.14 -15.48
C VAL A 317 28.48 20.65 -14.68
N ARG A 318 29.13 19.81 -13.88
CA ARG A 318 30.43 20.13 -13.29
C ARG A 318 31.41 20.38 -14.44
N ARG A 319 31.70 21.65 -14.73
CA ARG A 319 32.84 21.97 -15.58
C ARG A 319 34.09 21.53 -14.82
N LEU A 320 34.82 20.57 -15.38
CA LEU A 320 36.15 20.25 -14.92
C LEU A 320 36.98 21.55 -14.93
N PRO A 321 37.69 21.86 -13.86
CA PRO A 321 38.67 22.94 -13.90
C PRO A 321 39.71 22.63 -14.99
N ALA A 322 39.99 23.64 -15.82
CA ALA A 322 40.96 23.56 -16.90
C ALA A 322 42.39 23.36 -16.36
#